data_0db998d7ac943aef8a4eaf5ce862db89
#
_entry.id   0db998d7ac943aef8a4eaf5ce862db89
#
_cell.length_a   1.000
_cell.length_b   1.000
_cell.length_c   1.000
_cell.angle_alpha   90.00
_cell.angle_beta   90.00
_cell.angle_gamma   90.00
#
_symmetry.space_group_name_H-M   'P 1'
#
loop_
_entity.id
_entity.type
_entity.pdbx_description
1 polymer ?
#
loop_
_entity_poly.entity_id
_entity_poly.type
_entity_poly.pdbx_seq_one_letter_code
_entity_poly.pdbx_strand_id
1 'polypeptide(L)'
;MISPKFFIETLKSYDIEFYAGVPDSLLKNICAYIADSMDAQHNIIAANEGAAVGLVAGYHLATGKVGVVYMQNSGEGNIINPLASLTDKEVYNIPALLLIGWRGRPGIHDEPQHIKQGKVTTGILNTMGINYDVLSTDEEKAVKQIAIAVEALKNNEVYALVIEKGTFEDYRLQSVEVNDLTMTRESAIQTVAAALGEKDAIVSTTGMISRELFEYRVGKGEAHNRDFLTVGSMGHASQIALGIAMQKTDRTIWCFDGDGATIMHMGSMAIVASKEPKNFVHVVFNNGAHDSVGGQPTIGLKIDLSQVARGVGYKHTFSVSTMEELVQVLEDVNKVEGPTLLEVKVKKGNRKDLGRPTTTPIQNKEALMDFLSK
;
A
#
# COMPACT_ATOMS: atom_id res chain seq x y z
N MET A 1 21.98 -6.49 -14.89
CA MET A 1 21.16 -6.60 -13.65
C MET A 1 22.09 -7.05 -12.53
N ILE A 2 21.88 -6.58 -11.32
CA ILE A 2 22.62 -7.01 -10.14
C ILE A 2 21.78 -7.95 -9.29
N SER A 3 22.41 -8.93 -8.63
CA SER A 3 21.64 -9.82 -7.77
C SER A 3 21.24 -9.10 -6.48
N PRO A 4 20.03 -9.36 -5.94
CA PRO A 4 19.63 -8.85 -4.63
C PRO A 4 20.64 -9.19 -3.53
N LYS A 5 21.20 -10.39 -3.56
CA LYS A 5 22.22 -10.84 -2.61
C LYS A 5 23.46 -9.96 -2.67
N PHE A 6 24.00 -9.73 -3.86
CA PHE A 6 25.18 -8.86 -4.05
C PHE A 6 24.95 -7.46 -3.45
N PHE A 7 23.80 -6.85 -3.73
CA PHE A 7 23.45 -5.52 -3.22
C PHE A 7 23.42 -5.49 -1.68
N ILE A 8 22.73 -6.45 -1.07
CA ILE A 8 22.60 -6.54 0.39
C ILE A 8 23.96 -6.84 1.05
N GLU A 9 24.76 -7.77 0.51
CA GLU A 9 26.08 -8.07 1.04
C GLU A 9 27.05 -6.88 0.91
N THR A 10 26.92 -6.08 -0.17
CA THR A 10 27.67 -4.84 -0.32
C THR A 10 27.30 -3.83 0.77
N LEU A 11 25.99 -3.60 1.04
CA LEU A 11 25.57 -2.72 2.14
C LEU A 11 26.03 -3.25 3.50
N LYS A 12 25.94 -4.55 3.72
CA LYS A 12 26.39 -5.20 4.95
C LYS A 12 27.90 -5.02 5.19
N SER A 13 28.72 -4.97 4.14
CA SER A 13 30.16 -4.71 4.29
C SER A 13 30.47 -3.29 4.82
N TYR A 14 29.46 -2.41 4.83
CA TYR A 14 29.49 -1.07 5.42
C TYR A 14 28.67 -0.94 6.71
N ASP A 15 28.32 -2.07 7.37
CA ASP A 15 27.49 -2.12 8.59
C ASP A 15 26.05 -1.60 8.40
N ILE A 16 25.53 -1.59 7.18
CA ILE A 16 24.13 -1.20 6.87
C ILE A 16 23.31 -2.47 6.78
N GLU A 17 22.59 -2.82 7.87
CA GLU A 17 21.89 -4.10 8.03
C GLU A 17 20.43 -3.95 8.48
N PHE A 18 19.92 -2.73 8.69
CA PHE A 18 18.54 -2.49 9.12
C PHE A 18 17.71 -1.91 7.97
N TYR A 19 16.56 -2.51 7.70
CA TYR A 19 15.66 -2.18 6.59
C TYR A 19 14.26 -1.92 7.12
N ALA A 20 13.66 -0.79 6.76
CA ALA A 20 12.26 -0.51 7.04
C ALA A 20 11.61 0.09 5.79
N GLY A 21 10.37 -0.24 5.49
CA GLY A 21 9.72 0.37 4.32
C GLY A 21 8.38 -0.24 3.95
N VAL A 22 7.86 0.23 2.83
CA VAL A 22 6.64 -0.27 2.21
C VAL A 22 7.01 -0.96 0.89
N PRO A 23 6.63 -2.24 0.69
CA PRO A 23 6.98 -2.98 -0.51
C PRO A 23 6.47 -2.31 -1.79
N ASP A 24 7.28 -2.38 -2.85
CA ASP A 24 6.97 -1.87 -4.18
C ASP A 24 7.19 -2.91 -5.28
N SER A 25 6.46 -2.77 -6.37
CA SER A 25 6.52 -3.69 -7.50
C SER A 25 7.85 -3.65 -8.27
N LEU A 26 8.58 -2.52 -8.34
CA LEU A 26 9.93 -2.45 -8.89
C LEU A 26 10.97 -3.01 -7.93
N LEU A 27 10.72 -2.89 -6.63
CA LEU A 27 11.57 -3.42 -5.56
C LEU A 27 11.19 -4.85 -5.15
N LYS A 28 10.22 -5.50 -5.79
CA LYS A 28 9.70 -6.82 -5.39
C LYS A 28 10.79 -7.87 -5.17
N ASN A 29 11.82 -7.89 -6.04
CA ASN A 29 12.91 -8.86 -6.00
C ASN A 29 13.83 -8.61 -4.78
N ILE A 30 14.22 -7.36 -4.56
CA ILE A 30 15.06 -6.99 -3.40
C ILE A 30 14.26 -7.10 -2.08
N CYS A 31 12.99 -6.68 -2.05
CA CYS A 31 12.13 -6.83 -0.87
C CYS A 31 11.90 -8.31 -0.51
N ALA A 32 11.76 -9.18 -1.52
CA ALA A 32 11.64 -10.62 -1.29
C ALA A 32 12.93 -11.20 -0.68
N TYR A 33 14.10 -10.78 -1.20
CA TYR A 33 15.37 -11.22 -0.66
C TYR A 33 15.60 -10.71 0.78
N ILE A 34 15.28 -9.45 1.06
CA ILE A 34 15.35 -8.88 2.41
C ILE A 34 14.45 -9.68 3.37
N ALA A 35 13.21 -9.98 2.96
CA ALA A 35 12.27 -10.73 3.79
C ALA A 35 12.72 -12.18 4.10
N ASP A 36 13.45 -12.82 3.17
CA ASP A 36 13.96 -14.17 3.36
C ASP A 36 15.30 -14.22 4.09
N SER A 37 16.13 -13.16 4.02
CA SER A 37 17.50 -13.15 4.53
C SER A 37 17.69 -12.41 5.84
N MET A 38 16.74 -11.54 6.23
CA MET A 38 16.79 -10.75 7.46
C MET A 38 15.79 -11.27 8.49
N ASP A 39 16.14 -11.19 9.74
CA ASP A 39 15.22 -11.48 10.85
C ASP A 39 14.26 -10.31 11.10
N ALA A 40 13.28 -10.52 11.99
CA ALA A 40 12.25 -9.54 12.33
C ALA A 40 12.78 -8.27 13.03
N GLN A 41 14.01 -8.28 13.53
CA GLN A 41 14.64 -7.11 14.15
C GLN A 41 15.34 -6.23 13.12
N HIS A 42 15.71 -6.79 11.97
CA HIS A 42 16.46 -6.11 10.92
C HIS A 42 15.64 -5.78 9.66
N ASN A 43 14.41 -6.32 9.54
CA ASN A 43 13.49 -5.97 8.45
C ASN A 43 12.08 -5.72 9.00
N ILE A 44 11.59 -4.48 8.85
CA ILE A 44 10.25 -4.07 9.30
C ILE A 44 9.46 -3.56 8.11
N ILE A 45 8.40 -4.26 7.72
CA ILE A 45 7.42 -3.74 6.78
C ILE A 45 6.55 -2.74 7.56
N ALA A 46 6.76 -1.46 7.28
CA ALA A 46 6.12 -0.37 7.99
C ALA A 46 4.67 -0.15 7.51
N ALA A 47 3.85 0.45 8.36
CA ALA A 47 2.49 0.81 7.97
C ALA A 47 2.48 1.81 6.80
N ASN A 48 3.38 2.79 6.82
CA ASN A 48 3.59 3.77 5.76
C ASN A 48 5.06 4.23 5.74
N GLU A 49 5.44 4.97 4.72
CA GLU A 49 6.83 5.38 4.48
C GLU A 49 7.33 6.37 5.54
N GLY A 50 6.46 7.24 6.06
CA GLY A 50 6.82 8.16 7.15
C GLY A 50 7.17 7.40 8.44
N ALA A 51 6.42 6.35 8.76
CA ALA A 51 6.73 5.47 9.88
C ALA A 51 8.07 4.72 9.67
N ALA A 52 8.40 4.35 8.41
CA ALA A 52 9.69 3.74 8.08
C ALA A 52 10.88 4.68 8.37
N VAL A 53 10.76 5.97 8.04
CA VAL A 53 11.78 6.98 8.40
C VAL A 53 11.92 7.07 9.92
N GLY A 54 10.79 7.07 10.66
CA GLY A 54 10.81 7.04 12.14
C GLY A 54 11.52 5.82 12.71
N LEU A 55 11.31 4.63 12.13
CA LEU A 55 11.99 3.40 12.55
C LEU A 55 13.50 3.47 12.33
N VAL A 56 13.93 3.95 11.15
CA VAL A 56 15.34 4.14 10.82
C VAL A 56 16.00 5.18 11.75
N ALA A 57 15.29 6.27 12.05
CA ALA A 57 15.77 7.26 13.00
C ALA A 57 15.93 6.66 14.41
N GLY A 58 14.96 5.88 14.88
CA GLY A 58 15.05 5.17 16.17
C GLY A 58 16.19 4.17 16.22
N TYR A 59 16.41 3.43 15.13
CA TYR A 59 17.56 2.53 15.00
C TYR A 59 18.90 3.28 15.11
N HIS A 60 19.03 4.40 14.39
CA HIS A 60 20.23 5.24 14.45
C HIS A 60 20.48 5.76 15.87
N LEU A 61 19.46 6.30 16.53
CA LEU A 61 19.57 6.81 17.89
C LEU A 61 20.00 5.74 18.91
N ALA A 62 19.58 4.50 18.70
CA ALA A 62 19.92 3.39 19.58
C ALA A 62 21.30 2.79 19.33
N THR A 63 21.77 2.81 18.09
CA THR A 63 22.96 2.04 17.67
C THR A 63 24.08 2.88 17.09
N GLY A 64 23.82 4.11 16.66
CA GLY A 64 24.71 4.94 15.86
C GLY A 64 24.89 4.47 14.42
N LYS A 65 24.22 3.36 14.00
CA LYS A 65 24.29 2.82 12.65
C LYS A 65 23.24 3.44 11.72
N VAL A 66 23.43 3.28 10.41
CA VAL A 66 22.51 3.77 9.39
C VAL A 66 21.53 2.67 8.98
N GLY A 67 20.26 3.02 8.80
CA GLY A 67 19.26 2.14 8.24
C GLY A 67 18.83 2.54 6.81
N VAL A 68 18.14 1.60 6.15
CA VAL A 68 17.58 1.75 4.79
C VAL A 68 16.08 1.94 4.87
N VAL A 69 15.57 2.96 4.20
CA VAL A 69 14.13 3.15 3.96
C VAL A 69 13.82 2.78 2.51
N TYR A 70 13.06 1.70 2.29
CA TYR A 70 12.66 1.29 0.94
C TYR A 70 11.20 1.64 0.66
N MET A 71 10.92 2.13 -0.56
CA MET A 71 9.59 2.57 -0.96
C MET A 71 9.42 2.69 -2.46
N GLN A 72 8.18 2.76 -2.91
CA GLN A 72 7.85 3.28 -4.23
C GLN A 72 7.98 4.81 -4.22
N ASN A 73 8.31 5.43 -5.35
CA ASN A 73 8.37 6.90 -5.45
C ASN A 73 7.02 7.60 -5.13
N SER A 74 5.90 6.90 -5.16
CA SER A 74 4.62 7.44 -4.65
C SER A 74 4.65 7.71 -3.15
N GLY A 75 5.52 7.02 -2.41
CA GLY A 75 5.73 7.21 -0.98
C GLY A 75 6.58 8.43 -0.61
N GLU A 76 7.24 9.07 -1.59
CA GLU A 76 8.04 10.29 -1.34
C GLU A 76 7.21 11.37 -0.64
N GLY A 77 5.92 11.50 -1.00
CA GLY A 77 5.03 12.46 -0.34
C GLY A 77 4.86 12.21 1.17
N ASN A 78 4.89 10.95 1.60
CA ASN A 78 4.71 10.56 3.01
C ASN A 78 5.96 10.80 3.85
N ILE A 79 7.13 10.94 3.23
CA ILE A 79 8.41 11.14 3.93
C ILE A 79 8.89 12.59 3.97
N ILE A 80 8.24 13.52 3.26
CA ILE A 80 8.67 14.92 3.21
C ILE A 80 8.83 15.51 4.61
N ASN A 81 7.77 15.44 5.44
CA ASN A 81 7.84 15.97 6.80
C ASN A 81 8.81 15.20 7.70
N PRO A 82 8.82 13.86 7.77
CA PRO A 82 9.84 13.13 8.52
C PRO A 82 11.27 13.46 8.12
N LEU A 83 11.57 13.59 6.84
CA LEU A 83 12.89 13.98 6.36
C LEU A 83 13.25 15.40 6.79
N ALA A 84 12.36 16.38 6.58
CA ALA A 84 12.60 17.75 6.98
C ALA A 84 12.73 17.94 8.51
N SER A 85 12.22 17.00 9.31
CA SER A 85 12.21 17.11 10.77
C SER A 85 13.30 16.26 11.42
N LEU A 86 13.48 14.99 10.98
CA LEU A 86 14.36 14.03 11.64
C LEU A 86 15.77 14.02 11.02
N THR A 87 15.87 14.21 9.70
CA THR A 87 17.11 14.00 8.97
C THR A 87 17.79 15.30 8.55
N ASP A 88 17.07 16.42 8.55
CA ASP A 88 17.63 17.70 8.16
C ASP A 88 18.76 18.14 9.11
N LYS A 89 19.83 18.66 8.52
CA LYS A 89 21.05 19.11 9.23
C LYS A 89 20.80 20.23 10.23
N GLU A 90 19.74 21.01 10.05
CA GLU A 90 19.35 22.09 10.95
C GLU A 90 18.48 21.60 12.11
N VAL A 91 18.09 20.30 12.12
CA VAL A 91 17.24 19.73 13.17
C VAL A 91 17.99 18.61 13.91
N TYR A 92 17.81 17.33 13.53
CA TYR A 92 18.46 16.22 14.24
C TYR A 92 19.63 15.59 13.45
N ASN A 93 19.76 15.89 12.17
CA ASN A 93 20.87 15.46 11.32
C ASN A 93 21.08 13.93 11.33
N ILE A 94 19.98 13.16 11.30
CA ILE A 94 20.00 11.69 11.31
C ILE A 94 20.18 11.17 9.88
N PRO A 95 21.23 10.38 9.58
CA PRO A 95 21.43 9.82 8.25
C PRO A 95 20.44 8.70 7.94
N ALA A 96 20.06 8.59 6.67
CA ALA A 96 19.25 7.49 6.16
C ALA A 96 19.59 7.19 4.69
N LEU A 97 19.62 5.91 4.32
CA LEU A 97 19.71 5.49 2.93
C LEU A 97 18.29 5.24 2.39
N LEU A 98 17.89 5.98 1.37
CA LEU A 98 16.62 5.79 0.71
C LEU A 98 16.77 4.86 -0.51
N LEU A 99 15.95 3.83 -0.62
CA LEU A 99 15.87 2.93 -1.78
C LEU A 99 14.51 3.14 -2.45
N ILE A 100 14.48 3.88 -3.57
CA ILE A 100 13.25 4.38 -4.18
C ILE A 100 13.00 3.73 -5.53
N GLY A 101 11.91 2.96 -5.65
CA GLY A 101 11.46 2.40 -6.92
C GLY A 101 10.85 3.50 -7.82
N TRP A 102 11.47 3.78 -8.97
CA TRP A 102 11.07 4.87 -9.87
C TRP A 102 10.00 4.44 -10.86
N ARG A 103 8.74 4.41 -10.40
CA ARG A 103 7.60 4.20 -11.28
C ARG A 103 7.31 5.46 -12.10
N GLY A 104 6.87 5.25 -13.34
CA GLY A 104 6.50 6.36 -14.23
C GLY A 104 7.69 7.22 -14.69
N ARG A 105 8.91 6.69 -14.68
CA ARG A 105 10.09 7.39 -15.20
C ARG A 105 9.80 7.99 -16.59
N PRO A 106 10.18 9.26 -16.84
CA PRO A 106 9.98 9.89 -18.14
C PRO A 106 10.55 9.04 -19.31
N GLY A 107 9.76 8.86 -20.36
CA GLY A 107 10.12 8.02 -21.51
C GLY A 107 9.78 6.54 -21.39
N ILE A 108 9.31 6.08 -20.23
CA ILE A 108 8.87 4.70 -20.01
C ILE A 108 7.34 4.68 -19.81
N HIS A 109 6.65 3.80 -20.53
CA HIS A 109 5.20 3.62 -20.36
C HIS A 109 4.90 2.99 -19.00
N ASP A 110 3.99 3.60 -18.24
CA ASP A 110 3.52 3.11 -16.93
C ASP A 110 2.04 3.50 -16.73
N GLU A 111 1.45 3.06 -15.63
CA GLU A 111 0.06 3.32 -15.28
C GLU A 111 -0.21 4.83 -15.02
N PRO A 112 -1.44 5.30 -15.24
CA PRO A 112 -1.79 6.72 -15.12
C PRO A 112 -1.34 7.39 -13.81
N GLN A 113 -1.47 6.70 -12.67
CA GLN A 113 -1.09 7.21 -11.36
C GLN A 113 0.42 7.45 -11.22
N HIS A 114 1.24 6.75 -12.01
CA HIS A 114 2.70 6.86 -11.93
C HIS A 114 3.27 7.96 -12.81
N ILE A 115 2.52 8.48 -13.78
CA ILE A 115 3.00 9.48 -14.75
C ILE A 115 3.49 10.76 -14.06
N LYS A 116 2.70 11.31 -13.14
CA LYS A 116 3.09 12.51 -12.38
C LYS A 116 4.20 12.21 -11.40
N GLN A 117 4.07 11.09 -10.68
CA GLN A 117 5.06 10.64 -9.70
C GLN A 117 6.44 10.53 -10.32
N GLY A 118 6.56 9.82 -11.45
CA GLY A 118 7.85 9.63 -12.14
C GLY A 118 8.50 10.93 -12.60
N LYS A 119 7.68 11.91 -12.99
CA LYS A 119 8.18 13.23 -13.43
C LYS A 119 8.74 14.08 -12.29
N VAL A 120 8.24 13.89 -11.06
CA VAL A 120 8.59 14.76 -9.93
C VAL A 120 9.62 14.13 -8.97
N THR A 121 9.85 12.83 -9.02
CA THR A 121 10.73 12.07 -8.13
C THR A 121 12.09 12.76 -7.90
N THR A 122 12.87 12.95 -8.96
CA THR A 122 14.19 13.58 -8.83
C THR A 122 14.09 15.07 -8.45
N GLY A 123 13.01 15.74 -8.85
CA GLY A 123 12.73 17.13 -8.46
C GLY A 123 12.47 17.27 -6.96
N ILE A 124 11.76 16.30 -6.36
CA ILE A 124 11.52 16.25 -4.91
C ILE A 124 12.84 16.08 -4.17
N LEU A 125 13.66 15.10 -4.57
CA LEU A 125 14.96 14.87 -3.95
C LEU A 125 15.85 16.12 -4.01
N ASN A 126 15.94 16.75 -5.18
CA ASN A 126 16.70 18.00 -5.35
C ASN A 126 16.17 19.15 -4.47
N THR A 127 14.84 19.31 -4.38
CA THR A 127 14.22 20.35 -3.55
C THR A 127 14.46 20.13 -2.06
N MET A 128 14.53 18.86 -1.64
CA MET A 128 14.87 18.47 -0.27
C MET A 128 16.38 18.49 0.01
N GLY A 129 17.21 18.84 -0.98
CA GLY A 129 18.67 18.83 -0.83
C GLY A 129 19.29 17.44 -0.69
N ILE A 130 18.58 16.40 -1.14
CA ILE A 130 19.01 15.01 -1.04
C ILE A 130 19.77 14.61 -2.30
N ASN A 131 21.02 14.22 -2.14
CA ASN A 131 21.83 13.66 -3.21
C ASN A 131 21.36 12.26 -3.57
N TYR A 132 21.41 11.91 -4.85
CA TYR A 132 20.95 10.60 -5.32
C TYR A 132 21.73 10.12 -6.53
N ASP A 133 21.73 8.80 -6.70
CA ASP A 133 22.13 8.11 -7.93
C ASP A 133 20.99 7.22 -8.44
N VAL A 134 20.90 7.07 -9.77
CA VAL A 134 20.13 5.96 -10.37
C VAL A 134 21.05 4.75 -10.35
N LEU A 135 20.68 3.72 -9.58
CA LEU A 135 21.53 2.56 -9.34
C LEU A 135 21.82 1.81 -10.64
N SER A 136 23.08 1.59 -10.92
CA SER A 136 23.54 0.88 -12.12
C SER A 136 23.19 -0.61 -12.07
N THR A 137 22.93 -1.17 -13.25
CA THR A 137 22.80 -2.63 -13.44
C THR A 137 24.14 -3.35 -13.60
N ASP A 138 25.23 -2.61 -13.57
CA ASP A 138 26.62 -3.09 -13.60
C ASP A 138 27.17 -3.09 -12.18
N GLU A 139 27.70 -4.23 -11.73
CA GLU A 139 28.14 -4.42 -10.34
C GLU A 139 29.29 -3.48 -9.94
N GLU A 140 30.28 -3.28 -10.80
CA GLU A 140 31.41 -2.41 -10.48
C GLU A 140 30.99 -0.94 -10.32
N LYS A 141 30.03 -0.49 -11.16
CA LYS A 141 29.47 0.85 -11.03
C LYS A 141 28.57 0.96 -9.81
N ALA A 142 27.75 -0.06 -9.53
CA ALA A 142 26.89 -0.11 -8.36
C ALA A 142 27.69 -0.01 -7.06
N VAL A 143 28.82 -0.74 -6.95
CA VAL A 143 29.75 -0.62 -5.80
C VAL A 143 30.26 0.80 -5.62
N LYS A 144 30.64 1.48 -6.71
CA LYS A 144 31.09 2.88 -6.63
C LYS A 144 29.99 3.83 -6.18
N GLN A 145 28.77 3.66 -6.68
CA GLN A 145 27.61 4.45 -6.27
C GLN A 145 27.25 4.20 -4.79
N ILE A 146 27.28 2.95 -4.35
CA ILE A 146 27.08 2.61 -2.93
C ILE A 146 28.18 3.24 -2.06
N ALA A 147 29.44 3.22 -2.49
CA ALA A 147 30.54 3.86 -1.75
C ALA A 147 30.35 5.38 -1.64
N ILE A 148 29.86 6.06 -2.69
CA ILE A 148 29.51 7.49 -2.65
C ILE A 148 28.37 7.74 -1.65
N ALA A 149 27.31 6.91 -1.70
CA ALA A 149 26.22 7.00 -0.74
C ALA A 149 26.72 6.83 0.70
N VAL A 150 27.56 5.83 0.95
CA VAL A 150 28.13 5.57 2.28
C VAL A 150 28.96 6.76 2.78
N GLU A 151 29.69 7.43 1.91
CA GLU A 151 30.46 8.63 2.32
C GLU A 151 29.55 9.78 2.74
N ALA A 152 28.44 10.02 2.03
CA ALA A 152 27.42 10.97 2.45
C ALA A 152 26.78 10.60 3.80
N LEU A 153 26.43 9.31 3.97
CA LEU A 153 25.86 8.79 5.23
C LEU A 153 26.80 8.96 6.43
N LYS A 154 28.13 8.82 6.25
CA LYS A 154 29.13 9.09 7.29
C LYS A 154 29.18 10.57 7.69
N ASN A 155 28.79 11.47 6.80
CA ASN A 155 28.64 12.89 7.07
C ASN A 155 27.26 13.26 7.64
N ASN A 156 26.48 12.27 8.09
CA ASN A 156 25.12 12.39 8.56
C ASN A 156 24.14 12.95 7.51
N GLU A 157 24.41 12.73 6.23
CA GLU A 157 23.49 13.13 5.16
C GLU A 157 22.52 12.00 4.80
N VAL A 158 21.37 12.35 4.25
CA VAL A 158 20.49 11.42 3.56
C VAL A 158 20.99 11.22 2.14
N TYR A 159 20.97 9.98 1.66
CA TYR A 159 21.28 9.67 0.28
C TYR A 159 20.23 8.75 -0.35
N ALA A 160 19.88 8.95 -1.62
CA ALA A 160 18.91 8.10 -2.29
C ALA A 160 19.54 7.27 -3.43
N LEU A 161 19.26 5.98 -3.44
CA LEU A 161 19.47 5.10 -4.59
C LEU A 161 18.13 4.89 -5.28
N VAL A 162 18.02 5.45 -6.48
CA VAL A 162 16.79 5.38 -7.29
C VAL A 162 16.84 4.15 -8.20
N ILE A 163 15.84 3.31 -8.13
CA ILE A 163 15.81 1.99 -8.76
C ILE A 163 14.88 1.98 -9.97
N GLU A 164 15.41 1.63 -11.11
CA GLU A 164 14.67 1.46 -12.35
C GLU A 164 14.17 0.02 -12.54
N LYS A 165 13.26 -0.14 -13.49
CA LYS A 165 12.81 -1.48 -13.89
C LYS A 165 13.98 -2.29 -14.46
N GLY A 166 14.20 -3.49 -13.91
CA GLY A 166 15.26 -4.40 -14.36
C GLY A 166 16.62 -4.12 -13.73
N THR A 167 16.71 -3.32 -12.67
CA THR A 167 17.94 -3.14 -11.90
C THR A 167 18.33 -4.45 -11.20
N PHE A 168 17.39 -5.10 -10.53
CA PHE A 168 17.63 -6.35 -9.81
C PHE A 168 17.24 -7.58 -10.65
N GLU A 169 18.02 -8.63 -10.52
CA GLU A 169 17.70 -9.97 -10.99
C GLU A 169 16.43 -10.52 -10.32
N ASP A 170 15.79 -11.47 -10.99
CA ASP A 170 14.58 -12.10 -10.45
C ASP A 170 14.88 -12.89 -9.17
N TYR A 171 14.15 -12.54 -8.12
CA TYR A 171 14.12 -13.29 -6.87
C TYR A 171 12.66 -13.40 -6.39
N ARG A 172 12.27 -14.58 -5.93
CA ARG A 172 10.93 -14.85 -5.42
C ARG A 172 10.96 -15.16 -3.94
N LEU A 173 10.03 -14.59 -3.21
CA LEU A 173 9.83 -14.88 -1.79
C LEU A 173 9.71 -16.39 -1.56
N GLN A 174 10.58 -16.95 -0.72
CA GLN A 174 10.61 -18.36 -0.37
C GLN A 174 9.79 -18.64 0.90
N SER A 175 9.83 -17.70 1.86
CA SER A 175 9.06 -17.77 3.10
C SER A 175 7.60 -17.36 2.85
N VAL A 176 6.76 -18.35 2.56
CA VAL A 176 5.31 -18.11 2.38
C VAL A 176 4.57 -18.62 3.61
N GLU A 177 3.98 -17.73 4.38
CA GLU A 177 3.03 -18.13 5.43
C GLU A 177 1.81 -18.80 4.76
N VAL A 178 1.58 -20.06 5.09
CA VAL A 178 0.39 -20.81 4.63
C VAL A 178 -0.69 -20.63 5.68
N ASN A 179 -1.90 -20.33 5.23
CA ASN A 179 -3.10 -20.31 6.07
C ASN A 179 -4.16 -21.25 5.47
N ASP A 180 -5.14 -21.64 6.26
CA ASP A 180 -6.21 -22.56 5.85
C ASP A 180 -7.40 -21.85 5.18
N LEU A 181 -7.26 -20.59 4.82
CA LEU A 181 -8.29 -19.81 4.16
C LEU A 181 -8.52 -20.32 2.72
N THR A 182 -9.76 -20.65 2.40
CA THR A 182 -10.16 -21.21 1.10
C THR A 182 -10.89 -20.20 0.21
N MET A 183 -11.62 -19.26 0.83
CA MET A 183 -12.37 -18.22 0.12
C MET A 183 -11.43 -17.30 -0.65
N THR A 184 -11.66 -17.10 -1.94
CA THR A 184 -10.86 -16.15 -2.74
C THR A 184 -11.35 -14.73 -2.53
N ARG A 185 -10.46 -13.75 -2.65
CA ARG A 185 -10.86 -12.34 -2.61
C ARG A 185 -11.86 -12.02 -3.72
N GLU A 186 -11.64 -12.53 -4.93
CA GLU A 186 -12.53 -12.33 -6.07
C GLU A 186 -13.95 -12.84 -5.79
N SER A 187 -14.10 -14.07 -5.27
CA SER A 187 -15.42 -14.59 -4.92
C SER A 187 -16.10 -13.81 -3.78
N ALA A 188 -15.33 -13.36 -2.81
CA ALA A 188 -15.84 -12.51 -1.74
C ALA A 188 -16.33 -11.15 -2.27
N ILE A 189 -15.54 -10.49 -3.13
CA ILE A 189 -15.93 -9.23 -3.78
C ILE A 189 -17.23 -9.40 -4.59
N GLN A 190 -17.34 -10.49 -5.37
CA GLN A 190 -18.54 -10.80 -6.16
C GLN A 190 -19.76 -10.97 -5.25
N THR A 191 -19.61 -11.68 -4.15
CA THR A 191 -20.70 -11.94 -3.18
C THR A 191 -21.16 -10.65 -2.51
N VAL A 192 -20.22 -9.82 -2.02
CA VAL A 192 -20.56 -8.54 -1.41
C VAL A 192 -21.18 -7.60 -2.43
N ALA A 193 -20.60 -7.46 -3.62
CA ALA A 193 -21.11 -6.56 -4.68
C ALA A 193 -22.50 -6.97 -5.19
N ALA A 194 -22.84 -8.27 -5.15
CA ALA A 194 -24.17 -8.77 -5.49
C ALA A 194 -25.23 -8.45 -4.43
N ALA A 195 -24.84 -8.21 -3.18
CA ALA A 195 -25.75 -7.93 -2.08
C ALA A 195 -26.11 -6.43 -1.93
N LEU A 196 -25.52 -5.56 -2.74
CA LEU A 196 -25.75 -4.11 -2.70
C LEU A 196 -27.10 -3.74 -3.30
N GLY A 197 -27.73 -2.72 -2.71
CA GLY A 197 -28.92 -2.07 -3.26
C GLY A 197 -28.63 -1.31 -4.57
N GLU A 198 -29.69 -1.02 -5.32
CA GLU A 198 -29.56 -0.34 -6.63
C GLU A 198 -28.96 1.06 -6.53
N LYS A 199 -29.19 1.76 -5.42
CA LYS A 199 -28.67 3.12 -5.16
C LYS A 199 -27.28 3.13 -4.52
N ASP A 200 -26.80 1.99 -4.01
CA ASP A 200 -25.53 1.92 -3.31
C ASP A 200 -24.35 2.18 -4.24
N ALA A 201 -23.31 2.79 -3.68
CA ALA A 201 -22.07 3.04 -4.39
C ALA A 201 -20.88 2.41 -3.67
N ILE A 202 -19.88 2.01 -4.44
CA ILE A 202 -18.63 1.44 -3.94
C ILE A 202 -17.46 2.41 -4.16
N VAL A 203 -16.64 2.58 -3.14
CA VAL A 203 -15.29 3.15 -3.26
C VAL A 203 -14.30 2.03 -2.98
N SER A 204 -13.56 1.59 -3.98
CA SER A 204 -12.59 0.51 -3.81
C SER A 204 -11.15 1.03 -3.74
N THR A 205 -10.32 0.40 -2.93
CA THR A 205 -8.89 0.69 -2.85
C THR A 205 -8.16 0.32 -4.14
N THR A 206 -7.00 0.90 -4.35
CA THR A 206 -6.13 0.61 -5.51
C THR A 206 -5.67 -0.85 -5.55
N GLY A 207 -5.35 -1.36 -6.71
CA GLY A 207 -4.76 -2.69 -6.88
C GLY A 207 -5.75 -3.76 -7.30
N MET A 208 -5.63 -4.96 -6.73
CA MET A 208 -6.39 -6.14 -7.18
C MET A 208 -7.88 -6.01 -6.90
N ILE A 209 -8.30 -5.39 -5.78
CA ILE A 209 -9.70 -5.22 -5.41
C ILE A 209 -10.47 -4.43 -6.48
N SER A 210 -9.94 -3.30 -6.92
CA SER A 210 -10.55 -2.51 -8.01
C SER A 210 -10.62 -3.29 -9.32
N ARG A 211 -9.61 -4.12 -9.62
CA ARG A 211 -9.57 -4.92 -10.85
C ARG A 211 -10.59 -6.07 -10.84
N GLU A 212 -10.68 -6.79 -9.72
CA GLU A 212 -11.64 -7.87 -9.52
C GLU A 212 -13.09 -7.35 -9.53
N LEU A 213 -13.36 -6.18 -8.92
CA LEU A 213 -14.66 -5.52 -8.98
C LEU A 213 -15.02 -5.09 -10.41
N PHE A 214 -14.05 -4.50 -11.14
CA PHE A 214 -14.26 -4.11 -12.53
C PHE A 214 -14.66 -5.29 -13.40
N GLU A 215 -13.91 -6.40 -13.34
CA GLU A 215 -14.20 -7.60 -14.14
C GLU A 215 -15.51 -8.28 -13.74
N TYR A 216 -15.86 -8.25 -12.46
CA TYR A 216 -17.18 -8.71 -12.00
C TYR A 216 -18.31 -7.98 -12.72
N ARG A 217 -18.26 -6.63 -12.78
CA ARG A 217 -19.27 -5.83 -13.51
C ARG A 217 -19.30 -6.18 -15.00
N VAL A 218 -18.13 -6.31 -15.63
CA VAL A 218 -18.03 -6.75 -17.04
C VAL A 218 -18.71 -8.11 -17.23
N GLY A 219 -18.42 -9.08 -16.39
CA GLY A 219 -19.00 -10.42 -16.45
C GLY A 219 -20.51 -10.45 -16.25
N LYS A 220 -21.07 -9.47 -15.54
CA LYS A 220 -22.52 -9.30 -15.34
C LYS A 220 -23.19 -8.43 -16.42
N GLY A 221 -22.43 -7.81 -17.31
CA GLY A 221 -22.98 -6.82 -18.26
C GLY A 221 -23.48 -5.55 -17.58
N GLU A 222 -22.99 -5.24 -16.36
CA GLU A 222 -23.37 -4.09 -15.58
C GLU A 222 -22.47 -2.87 -15.89
N ALA A 223 -23.02 -1.67 -15.73
CA ALA A 223 -22.26 -0.44 -15.86
C ALA A 223 -21.32 -0.23 -14.65
N HIS A 224 -20.20 0.48 -14.86
CA HIS A 224 -19.22 0.84 -13.82
C HIS A 224 -19.52 2.18 -13.13
N ASN A 225 -20.71 2.73 -13.32
CA ASN A 225 -21.05 4.09 -12.92
C ASN A 225 -21.25 4.26 -11.40
N ARG A 226 -21.43 3.18 -10.66
CA ARG A 226 -21.59 3.21 -9.19
C ARG A 226 -20.33 2.80 -8.41
N ASP A 227 -19.23 2.56 -9.12
CA ASP A 227 -17.98 2.12 -8.50
C ASP A 227 -16.88 3.18 -8.72
N PHE A 228 -16.28 3.70 -7.65
CA PHE A 228 -15.06 4.51 -7.73
C PHE A 228 -13.85 3.61 -7.57
N LEU A 229 -13.20 3.31 -8.68
CA LEU A 229 -12.05 2.42 -8.73
C LEU A 229 -10.77 3.24 -8.50
N THR A 230 -10.35 3.37 -7.25
CA THR A 230 -9.19 4.18 -6.90
C THR A 230 -7.94 3.69 -7.60
N VAL A 231 -7.21 4.62 -8.20
CA VAL A 231 -5.94 4.39 -8.88
C VAL A 231 -4.84 5.14 -8.14
N GLY A 232 -3.92 4.43 -7.50
CA GLY A 232 -2.98 5.03 -6.54
C GLY A 232 -3.65 5.38 -5.21
N SER A 233 -3.13 6.35 -4.48
CA SER A 233 -3.67 6.83 -3.19
C SER A 233 -4.03 5.71 -2.21
N MET A 234 -3.20 4.70 -2.06
CA MET A 234 -3.40 3.59 -1.13
C MET A 234 -3.68 4.12 0.29
N GLY A 235 -4.63 3.49 0.98
CA GLY A 235 -5.02 3.87 2.35
C GLY A 235 -6.01 5.03 2.47
N HIS A 236 -6.49 5.61 1.36
CA HIS A 236 -7.42 6.75 1.39
C HIS A 236 -8.87 6.40 0.99
N ALA A 237 -9.15 5.17 0.57
CA ALA A 237 -10.47 4.75 0.11
C ALA A 237 -11.56 5.02 1.16
N SER A 238 -11.29 4.73 2.44
CA SER A 238 -12.22 4.96 3.55
C SER A 238 -12.59 6.44 3.72
N GLN A 239 -11.64 7.36 3.48
CA GLN A 239 -11.91 8.80 3.60
C GLN A 239 -12.66 9.35 2.39
N ILE A 240 -12.40 8.82 1.19
CA ILE A 240 -13.20 9.13 -0.01
C ILE A 240 -14.63 8.66 0.20
N ALA A 241 -14.83 7.43 0.66
CA ALA A 241 -16.14 6.86 0.95
C ALA A 241 -16.87 7.65 2.05
N LEU A 242 -16.19 8.06 3.13
CA LEU A 242 -16.76 8.92 4.17
C LEU A 242 -17.22 10.25 3.59
N GLY A 243 -16.38 10.91 2.78
CA GLY A 243 -16.75 12.18 2.14
C GLY A 243 -18.03 12.07 1.31
N ILE A 244 -18.23 10.96 0.59
CA ILE A 244 -19.45 10.70 -0.16
C ILE A 244 -20.62 10.39 0.79
N ALA A 245 -20.45 9.51 1.78
CA ALA A 245 -21.49 9.09 2.70
C ALA A 245 -22.11 10.28 3.47
N MET A 246 -21.28 11.23 3.87
CA MET A 246 -21.74 12.44 4.57
C MET A 246 -22.61 13.36 3.68
N GLN A 247 -22.49 13.29 2.36
CA GLN A 247 -23.24 14.14 1.43
C GLN A 247 -24.43 13.40 0.79
N LYS A 248 -24.39 12.08 0.75
CA LYS A 248 -25.39 11.22 0.09
C LYS A 248 -26.02 10.25 1.10
N THR A 249 -26.87 10.82 1.97
CA THR A 249 -27.48 10.08 3.09
C THR A 249 -28.65 9.17 2.66
N ASP A 250 -29.08 9.25 1.41
CA ASP A 250 -30.18 8.47 0.82
C ASP A 250 -29.75 7.11 0.28
N ARG A 251 -28.46 6.77 0.40
CA ARG A 251 -27.86 5.52 -0.11
C ARG A 251 -26.72 5.04 0.77
N THR A 252 -26.42 3.76 0.71
CA THR A 252 -25.26 3.19 1.41
C THR A 252 -23.99 3.34 0.58
N ILE A 253 -22.90 3.76 1.24
CA ILE A 253 -21.58 3.85 0.64
C ILE A 253 -20.69 2.75 1.21
N TRP A 254 -20.27 1.86 0.32
CA TRP A 254 -19.42 0.73 0.62
C TRP A 254 -17.96 1.08 0.32
N CYS A 255 -17.11 0.99 1.31
CA CYS A 255 -15.65 1.09 1.13
C CYS A 255 -15.08 -0.33 1.00
N PHE A 256 -14.55 -0.69 -0.16
CA PHE A 256 -13.84 -1.95 -0.37
C PHE A 256 -12.35 -1.71 -0.20
N ASP A 257 -11.79 -2.17 0.89
CA ASP A 257 -10.39 -1.95 1.26
C ASP A 257 -9.64 -3.27 1.43
N GLY A 258 -8.32 -3.20 1.43
CA GLY A 258 -7.45 -4.31 1.78
C GLY A 258 -6.81 -4.09 3.15
N ASP A 259 -6.33 -5.15 3.79
CA ASP A 259 -5.66 -5.08 5.09
C ASP A 259 -4.44 -4.14 5.06
N GLY A 260 -3.57 -4.25 4.08
CA GLY A 260 -2.41 -3.37 3.94
C GLY A 260 -2.79 -1.89 3.75
N ALA A 261 -3.84 -1.60 2.97
CA ALA A 261 -4.33 -0.23 2.77
C ALA A 261 -4.99 0.33 4.03
N THR A 262 -5.79 -0.48 4.72
CA THR A 262 -6.40 -0.10 6.02
C THR A 262 -5.33 0.19 7.07
N ILE A 263 -4.28 -0.64 7.15
CA ILE A 263 -3.17 -0.47 8.10
C ILE A 263 -2.37 0.80 7.77
N MET A 264 -2.19 1.13 6.50
CA MET A 264 -1.38 2.29 6.07
C MET A 264 -1.85 3.60 6.71
N HIS A 265 -3.15 3.80 6.84
CA HIS A 265 -3.75 4.98 7.45
C HIS A 265 -4.84 4.59 8.46
N MET A 266 -4.56 3.66 9.36
CA MET A 266 -5.52 3.09 10.32
C MET A 266 -6.19 4.16 11.19
N GLY A 267 -5.52 5.27 11.52
CA GLY A 267 -6.11 6.41 12.22
C GLY A 267 -7.33 7.02 11.52
N SER A 268 -7.47 6.82 10.20
CA SER A 268 -8.64 7.24 9.44
C SER A 268 -9.93 6.56 9.90
N MET A 269 -9.84 5.35 10.46
CA MET A 269 -10.99 4.63 11.03
C MET A 269 -11.62 5.41 12.21
N ALA A 270 -10.78 6.02 13.07
CA ALA A 270 -11.27 6.85 14.16
C ALA A 270 -12.03 8.09 13.65
N ILE A 271 -11.58 8.67 12.53
CA ILE A 271 -12.29 9.79 11.90
C ILE A 271 -13.66 9.34 11.35
N VAL A 272 -13.72 8.17 10.68
CA VAL A 272 -15.01 7.59 10.25
C VAL A 272 -15.94 7.40 11.45
N ALA A 273 -15.46 6.75 12.51
CA ALA A 273 -16.25 6.51 13.70
C ALA A 273 -16.76 7.82 14.34
N SER A 274 -15.91 8.86 14.44
CA SER A 274 -16.26 10.15 15.03
C SER A 274 -17.36 10.92 14.28
N LYS A 275 -17.61 10.58 13.02
CA LYS A 275 -18.66 11.20 12.18
C LYS A 275 -19.97 10.41 12.21
N GLU A 276 -19.95 9.20 12.72
CA GLU A 276 -21.11 8.32 12.87
C GLU A 276 -21.99 8.21 11.60
N PRO A 277 -21.40 8.00 10.40
CA PRO A 277 -22.18 7.94 9.16
C PRO A 277 -23.05 6.67 9.18
N LYS A 278 -24.37 6.85 9.25
CA LYS A 278 -25.34 5.73 9.32
C LYS A 278 -25.34 4.82 8.09
N ASN A 279 -24.90 5.36 6.97
CA ASN A 279 -24.90 4.73 5.64
C ASN A 279 -23.50 4.34 5.16
N PHE A 280 -22.60 3.98 6.06
CA PHE A 280 -21.21 3.63 5.73
C PHE A 280 -20.88 2.20 6.12
N VAL A 281 -20.42 1.41 5.15
CA VAL A 281 -19.94 0.04 5.35
C VAL A 281 -18.49 -0.07 4.86
N HIS A 282 -17.59 -0.41 5.75
CA HIS A 282 -16.17 -0.65 5.47
C HIS A 282 -15.91 -2.16 5.38
N VAL A 283 -15.71 -2.67 4.18
CA VAL A 283 -15.35 -4.07 3.93
C VAL A 283 -13.85 -4.17 3.75
N VAL A 284 -13.17 -4.92 4.62
CA VAL A 284 -11.73 -5.14 4.55
C VAL A 284 -11.47 -6.58 4.10
N PHE A 285 -11.02 -6.75 2.85
CA PHE A 285 -10.58 -8.05 2.33
C PHE A 285 -9.17 -8.33 2.82
N ASN A 286 -9.07 -9.13 3.90
CA ASN A 286 -7.83 -9.40 4.60
C ASN A 286 -7.21 -10.72 4.12
N ASN A 287 -6.13 -10.64 3.35
CA ASN A 287 -5.36 -11.81 2.90
C ASN A 287 -3.98 -11.92 3.56
N GLY A 288 -3.63 -11.00 4.46
CA GLY A 288 -2.34 -10.96 5.14
C GLY A 288 -1.15 -10.65 4.23
N ALA A 289 -1.37 -10.05 3.04
CA ALA A 289 -0.29 -9.87 2.07
C ALA A 289 -0.47 -8.66 1.13
N HIS A 290 0.66 -8.11 0.71
CA HIS A 290 0.75 -7.11 -0.35
C HIS A 290 0.80 -7.78 -1.74
N ASP A 291 -0.30 -8.42 -2.18
CA ASP A 291 -0.35 -9.22 -3.42
C ASP A 291 0.10 -8.45 -4.67
N SER A 292 -0.25 -7.18 -4.78
CA SER A 292 0.04 -6.37 -5.98
C SER A 292 1.51 -6.03 -6.17
N VAL A 293 2.34 -6.21 -5.14
CA VAL A 293 3.75 -5.77 -5.13
C VAL A 293 4.74 -6.86 -4.76
N GLY A 294 4.34 -8.14 -4.84
CA GLY A 294 5.22 -9.29 -4.65
C GLY A 294 4.83 -10.23 -3.52
N GLY A 295 3.71 -9.96 -2.84
CA GLY A 295 3.13 -10.85 -1.85
C GLY A 295 3.86 -10.89 -0.50
N GLN A 296 4.63 -9.84 -0.16
CA GLN A 296 5.22 -9.70 1.16
C GLN A 296 4.11 -9.66 2.23
N PRO A 297 4.36 -10.18 3.44
CA PRO A 297 3.34 -10.27 4.46
C PRO A 297 2.92 -8.89 4.98
N THR A 298 1.65 -8.76 5.34
CA THR A 298 1.16 -7.71 6.23
C THR A 298 0.94 -8.27 7.63
N ILE A 299 0.64 -7.40 8.59
CA ILE A 299 0.19 -7.84 9.92
C ILE A 299 -1.32 -8.08 9.98
N GLY A 300 -2.04 -7.98 8.85
CA GLY A 300 -3.51 -8.02 8.80
C GLY A 300 -4.13 -9.24 9.48
N LEU A 301 -3.56 -10.43 9.28
CA LEU A 301 -4.03 -11.66 9.92
C LEU A 301 -3.49 -11.85 11.36
N LYS A 302 -2.56 -11.00 11.81
CA LYS A 302 -1.97 -11.04 13.16
C LYS A 302 -2.64 -10.08 14.14
N ILE A 303 -3.50 -9.18 13.66
CA ILE A 303 -4.28 -8.23 14.44
C ILE A 303 -5.77 -8.54 14.31
N ASP A 304 -6.56 -8.14 15.28
CA ASP A 304 -8.02 -8.23 15.23
C ASP A 304 -8.59 -6.88 14.76
N LEU A 305 -8.79 -6.75 13.44
CA LEU A 305 -9.35 -5.53 12.83
C LEU A 305 -10.76 -5.22 13.33
N SER A 306 -11.55 -6.25 13.67
CA SER A 306 -12.88 -6.07 14.23
C SER A 306 -12.83 -5.41 15.62
N GLN A 307 -11.91 -5.84 16.49
CA GLN A 307 -11.70 -5.19 17.79
C GLN A 307 -11.11 -3.77 17.63
N VAL A 308 -10.18 -3.57 16.71
CA VAL A 308 -9.65 -2.22 16.42
C VAL A 308 -10.78 -1.28 16.03
N ALA A 309 -11.64 -1.68 15.08
CA ALA A 309 -12.77 -0.89 14.63
C ALA A 309 -13.75 -0.58 15.78
N ARG A 310 -14.07 -1.57 16.59
CA ARG A 310 -14.90 -1.39 17.79
C ARG A 310 -14.26 -0.41 18.78
N GLY A 311 -12.95 -0.56 19.01
CA GLY A 311 -12.20 0.30 19.93
C GLY A 311 -12.16 1.78 19.51
N VAL A 312 -12.19 2.07 18.20
CA VAL A 312 -12.25 3.45 17.70
C VAL A 312 -13.68 3.98 17.52
N GLY A 313 -14.71 3.14 17.74
CA GLY A 313 -16.10 3.59 17.80
C GLY A 313 -16.99 3.18 16.61
N TYR A 314 -16.62 2.19 15.78
CA TYR A 314 -17.58 1.61 14.85
C TYR A 314 -18.73 0.95 15.61
N LYS A 315 -19.95 1.15 15.14
CA LYS A 315 -21.16 0.65 15.84
C LYS A 315 -21.29 -0.86 15.71
N HIS A 316 -21.00 -1.38 14.52
CA HIS A 316 -21.08 -2.79 14.22
C HIS A 316 -19.78 -3.29 13.62
N THR A 317 -19.33 -4.46 14.05
CA THR A 317 -18.09 -5.06 13.55
C THR A 317 -18.29 -6.56 13.38
N PHE A 318 -17.96 -7.07 12.21
CA PHE A 318 -18.08 -8.47 11.82
C PHE A 318 -16.73 -8.97 11.29
N SER A 319 -16.45 -10.25 11.48
CA SER A 319 -15.28 -10.93 10.90
C SER A 319 -15.69 -12.31 10.43
N VAL A 320 -15.43 -12.65 9.17
CA VAL A 320 -15.81 -13.91 8.53
C VAL A 320 -14.64 -14.51 7.76
N SER A 321 -14.63 -15.82 7.62
CA SER A 321 -13.55 -16.57 6.96
C SER A 321 -14.03 -17.60 5.93
N THR A 322 -15.35 -17.85 5.88
CA THR A 322 -15.97 -18.76 4.90
C THR A 322 -17.03 -18.06 4.07
N MET A 323 -17.39 -18.65 2.94
CA MET A 323 -18.42 -18.10 2.06
C MET A 323 -19.80 -18.15 2.71
N GLU A 324 -20.07 -19.19 3.47
CA GLU A 324 -21.33 -19.40 4.20
C GLU A 324 -21.52 -18.30 5.25
N GLU A 325 -20.49 -18.02 6.04
CA GLU A 325 -20.50 -16.92 7.02
C GLU A 325 -20.68 -15.57 6.33
N LEU A 326 -20.00 -15.35 5.17
CA LEU A 326 -20.11 -14.10 4.41
C LEU A 326 -21.55 -13.86 3.94
N VAL A 327 -22.18 -14.87 3.34
CA VAL A 327 -23.57 -14.75 2.87
C VAL A 327 -24.51 -14.44 4.03
N GLN A 328 -24.35 -15.13 5.16
CA GLN A 328 -25.20 -14.93 6.34
C GLN A 328 -25.01 -13.52 6.94
N VAL A 329 -23.76 -13.06 7.10
CA VAL A 329 -23.49 -11.77 7.75
C VAL A 329 -23.94 -10.58 6.89
N LEU A 330 -23.96 -10.71 5.57
CA LEU A 330 -24.46 -9.65 4.68
C LEU A 330 -25.95 -9.33 4.91
N GLU A 331 -26.75 -10.29 5.33
CA GLU A 331 -28.13 -10.02 5.75
C GLU A 331 -28.19 -9.11 6.97
N ASP A 332 -27.27 -9.27 7.93
CA ASP A 332 -27.21 -8.45 9.13
C ASP A 332 -26.62 -7.07 8.84
N VAL A 333 -25.55 -7.00 8.03
CA VAL A 333 -24.94 -5.74 7.59
C VAL A 333 -25.97 -4.84 6.91
N ASN A 334 -26.84 -5.40 6.08
CA ASN A 334 -27.87 -4.65 5.36
C ASN A 334 -29.05 -4.17 6.27
N LYS A 335 -29.15 -4.68 7.50
CA LYS A 335 -30.21 -4.30 8.46
C LYS A 335 -29.77 -3.24 9.48
N VAL A 336 -28.47 -3.01 9.64
CA VAL A 336 -27.94 -2.13 10.68
C VAL A 336 -27.48 -0.78 10.12
N GLU A 337 -27.62 0.25 10.96
CA GLU A 337 -27.06 1.57 10.64
C GLU A 337 -25.58 1.63 11.01
N GLY A 338 -24.74 2.14 10.09
CA GLY A 338 -23.31 2.29 10.26
C GLY A 338 -22.84 3.31 11.32
N PRO A 339 -21.56 3.54 11.44
CA PRO A 339 -20.51 2.90 10.63
C PRO A 339 -20.32 1.42 10.99
N THR A 340 -20.25 0.60 9.96
CA THR A 340 -20.08 -0.85 10.09
C THR A 340 -18.74 -1.28 9.49
N LEU A 341 -17.98 -2.14 10.18
CA LEU A 341 -16.84 -2.83 9.60
C LEU A 341 -17.19 -4.30 9.36
N LEU A 342 -16.86 -4.79 8.16
CA LEU A 342 -16.90 -6.21 7.81
C LEU A 342 -15.48 -6.66 7.37
N GLU A 343 -14.77 -7.38 8.23
CA GLU A 343 -13.54 -8.06 7.86
C GLU A 343 -13.88 -9.39 7.16
N VAL A 344 -13.37 -9.55 5.95
CA VAL A 344 -13.50 -10.78 5.15
C VAL A 344 -12.12 -11.39 4.98
N LYS A 345 -11.83 -12.46 5.73
CA LYS A 345 -10.55 -13.16 5.64
C LYS A 345 -10.53 -14.04 4.41
N VAL A 346 -9.58 -13.80 3.53
CA VAL A 346 -9.48 -14.46 2.22
C VAL A 346 -8.09 -15.04 2.01
N LYS A 347 -7.99 -16.06 1.17
CA LYS A 347 -6.69 -16.62 0.82
C LYS A 347 -5.84 -15.64 0.01
N LYS A 348 -4.54 -15.72 0.18
CA LYS A 348 -3.55 -14.97 -0.60
C LYS A 348 -3.61 -15.32 -2.08
N GLY A 349 -3.34 -14.32 -2.93
CA GLY A 349 -3.19 -14.48 -4.37
C GLY A 349 -4.42 -14.03 -5.18
N ASN A 350 -4.24 -14.00 -6.49
CA ASN A 350 -5.26 -13.68 -7.48
C ASN A 350 -5.10 -14.59 -8.70
N ARG A 351 -6.10 -14.68 -9.55
CA ARG A 351 -5.99 -15.38 -10.83
C ARG A 351 -4.97 -14.69 -11.76
N LYS A 352 -4.27 -15.48 -12.59
CA LYS A 352 -3.16 -15.00 -13.42
C LYS A 352 -3.59 -14.09 -14.57
N ASP A 353 -4.79 -14.29 -15.08
CA ASP A 353 -5.39 -13.58 -16.21
C ASP A 353 -6.22 -12.36 -15.82
N LEU A 354 -6.17 -11.93 -14.55
CA LEU A 354 -6.88 -10.75 -14.07
C LEU A 354 -6.46 -9.50 -14.84
N GLY A 355 -7.42 -8.94 -15.58
CA GLY A 355 -7.25 -7.74 -16.40
C GLY A 355 -7.10 -6.46 -15.60
N ARG A 356 -7.21 -5.34 -16.29
CA ARG A 356 -7.22 -3.99 -15.71
C ARG A 356 -8.46 -3.23 -16.17
N PRO A 357 -8.96 -2.27 -15.39
CA PRO A 357 -10.02 -1.38 -15.86
C PRO A 357 -9.66 -0.75 -17.21
N THR A 358 -10.59 -0.80 -18.15
CA THR A 358 -10.42 -0.22 -19.48
C THR A 358 -10.93 1.21 -19.56
N THR A 359 -11.68 1.67 -18.56
CA THR A 359 -12.09 3.07 -18.40
C THR A 359 -10.96 3.90 -17.81
N THR A 360 -10.82 5.15 -18.29
CA THR A 360 -9.86 6.08 -17.68
C THR A 360 -10.32 6.53 -16.28
N PRO A 361 -9.40 6.95 -15.38
CA PRO A 361 -9.78 7.51 -14.08
C PRO A 361 -10.74 8.71 -14.19
N ILE A 362 -10.61 9.54 -15.24
CA ILE A 362 -11.51 10.68 -15.48
C ILE A 362 -12.91 10.19 -15.82
N GLN A 363 -13.05 9.23 -16.74
CA GLN A 363 -14.34 8.64 -17.09
C GLN A 363 -15.00 7.97 -15.89
N ASN A 364 -14.23 7.23 -15.07
CA ASN A 364 -14.73 6.60 -13.86
C ASN A 364 -15.27 7.64 -12.86
N LYS A 365 -14.51 8.74 -12.62
CA LYS A 365 -14.94 9.87 -11.78
C LYS A 365 -16.27 10.47 -12.30
N GLU A 366 -16.34 10.77 -13.58
CA GLU A 366 -17.51 11.43 -14.18
C GLU A 366 -18.75 10.52 -14.12
N ALA A 367 -18.60 9.24 -14.41
CA ALA A 367 -19.68 8.26 -14.33
C ALA A 367 -20.23 8.14 -12.89
N LEU A 368 -19.34 8.08 -11.88
CA LEU A 368 -19.81 8.06 -10.49
C LEU A 368 -20.51 9.36 -10.09
N MET A 369 -19.96 10.53 -10.46
CA MET A 369 -20.61 11.83 -10.16
C MET A 369 -22.00 11.92 -10.76
N ASP A 370 -22.19 11.44 -12.00
CA ASP A 370 -23.51 11.38 -12.65
C ASP A 370 -24.45 10.42 -11.92
N PHE A 371 -23.96 9.25 -11.50
CA PHE A 371 -24.76 8.30 -10.71
C PHE A 371 -25.18 8.88 -9.35
N LEU A 372 -24.26 9.54 -8.65
CA LEU A 372 -24.53 10.15 -7.35
C LEU A 372 -25.44 11.38 -7.43
N SER A 373 -25.61 11.98 -8.61
CA SER A 373 -26.49 13.14 -8.80
C SER A 373 -27.98 12.77 -8.90
N LYS A 374 -28.27 11.51 -9.17
CA LYS A 374 -29.62 10.93 -9.30
C LYS A 374 -30.11 10.35 -7.98
#